data_56b658e5ae532d25d132669276d39e53
#
_entry.id   56b658e5ae532d25d132669276d39e53
#
_cell.length_a   1.000
_cell.length_b   1.000
_cell.length_c   1.000
_cell.angle_alpha   90.00
_cell.angle_beta   90.00
_cell.angle_gamma   90.00
#
_symmetry.space_group_name_H-M   'P 1'
#
loop_
_entity.id
_entity.type
_entity.pdbx_description
1 polymer ?
#
loop_
_entity_poly.entity_id
_entity_poly.type
_entity_poly.pdbx_seq_one_letter_code
_entity_poly.pdbx_strand_id
1 'polypeptide(L)'
;FQKRYNSIFKDTGLKEYLDQQGIEQLVLCGMQTEYCVDTSVKVGFEYGYKLVIPEGAVTTFDGEDIPAETLNEFYENIWAERFADVLDYKSIF
;
A
#
# COMPACT_ATOMS: atom_id res chain seq x y z
N PHE A 1 -6.75 11.93 9.35
CA PHE A 1 -5.31 12.24 9.40
C PHE A 1 -4.87 12.97 8.13
N GLN A 2 -4.19 14.08 8.29
CA GLN A 2 -3.65 14.81 7.14
C GLN A 2 -2.29 14.27 6.76
N LYS A 3 -2.08 14.09 5.46
CA LYS A 3 -0.87 13.52 4.90
C LYS A 3 -0.12 14.59 4.08
N ARG A 4 1.17 14.77 4.37
CA ARG A 4 2.04 15.72 3.66
C ARG A 4 3.21 15.05 2.94
N TYR A 5 3.43 13.77 3.18
CA TYR A 5 4.51 12.99 2.59
C TYR A 5 3.92 11.80 1.84
N ASN A 6 4.76 11.05 1.15
CA ASN A 6 4.28 9.89 0.41
C ASN A 6 3.71 8.82 1.33
N SER A 7 4.42 8.53 2.43
CA SER A 7 3.96 7.55 3.40
C SER A 7 2.73 8.06 4.16
N ILE A 8 1.78 7.17 4.43
CA ILE A 8 0.64 7.47 5.30
C ILE A 8 1.07 7.58 6.77
N PHE A 9 2.28 7.18 7.09
CA PHE A 9 2.76 7.11 8.48
C PHE A 9 3.52 8.37 8.92
N LYS A 10 4.28 8.98 8.01
CA LYS A 10 5.16 10.08 8.40
C LYS A 10 4.37 11.31 8.80
N ASP A 11 4.58 11.76 10.04
CA ASP A 11 3.99 12.98 10.59
C ASP A 11 2.47 13.04 10.47
N THR A 12 1.81 11.88 10.55
CA THR A 12 0.35 11.80 10.49
C THR A 12 -0.28 11.41 11.82
N GLY A 13 0.49 10.78 12.70
CA GLY A 13 -0.05 10.21 13.94
C GLY A 13 -0.77 8.89 13.73
N LEU A 14 -0.83 8.40 12.49
CA LEU A 14 -1.57 7.17 12.18
C LEU A 14 -0.99 5.95 12.88
N LYS A 15 0.35 5.81 12.89
CA LYS A 15 0.99 4.65 13.51
C LYS A 15 0.65 4.57 15.00
N GLU A 16 0.74 5.69 15.69
CA GLU A 16 0.44 5.76 17.12
C GLU A 16 -1.02 5.39 17.37
N TYR A 17 -1.92 5.86 16.53
CA TYR A 17 -3.33 5.53 16.64
C TYR A 17 -3.56 4.03 16.44
N LEU A 18 -2.97 3.44 15.40
CA LEU A 18 -3.10 2.02 15.11
C LEU A 18 -2.55 1.16 16.25
N ASP A 19 -1.41 1.55 16.79
CA ASP A 19 -0.78 0.82 17.90
C ASP A 19 -1.65 0.89 19.16
N GLN A 20 -2.26 2.04 19.44
CA GLN A 20 -3.19 2.20 20.56
C GLN A 20 -4.42 1.31 20.42
N GLN A 21 -4.87 1.08 19.19
CA GLN A 21 -6.02 0.23 18.91
C GLN A 21 -5.67 -1.24 18.79
N GLY A 22 -4.39 -1.60 18.91
CA GLY A 22 -3.93 -2.98 18.78
C GLY A 22 -4.05 -3.55 17.37
N ILE A 23 -3.99 -2.69 16.36
CA ILE A 23 -4.10 -3.11 14.97
C ILE A 23 -2.78 -3.71 14.49
N GLU A 24 -2.83 -4.91 13.93
CA GLU A 24 -1.66 -5.63 13.43
C GLU A 24 -1.70 -5.86 11.93
N GLN A 25 -2.87 -5.75 11.31
CA GLN A 25 -3.07 -5.99 9.89
C GLN A 25 -3.75 -4.81 9.23
N LEU A 26 -3.25 -4.43 8.06
CA LEU A 26 -3.80 -3.32 7.28
C LEU A 26 -4.14 -3.80 5.88
N VAL A 27 -5.28 -3.33 5.37
CA VAL A 27 -5.64 -3.48 3.96
C VAL A 27 -5.36 -2.14 3.29
N LEU A 28 -4.49 -2.12 2.30
CA LEU A 28 -4.08 -0.90 1.63
C LEU A 28 -4.57 -0.85 0.19
N CYS A 29 -5.05 0.31 -0.21
CA CYS A 29 -5.47 0.58 -1.58
C CYS A 29 -5.31 2.07 -1.84
N GLY A 30 -5.52 2.50 -3.09
CA GLY A 30 -5.49 3.92 -3.42
C GLY A 30 -4.55 4.28 -4.54
N MET A 31 -4.01 5.50 -4.51
CA MET A 31 -3.10 6.04 -5.53
C MET A 31 -2.09 6.98 -4.88
N GLN A 32 -0.94 7.22 -5.46
CA GLN A 32 -0.42 6.62 -6.71
C GLN A 32 0.43 5.41 -6.40
N THR A 33 0.30 4.39 -7.22
CA THR A 33 0.96 3.10 -7.03
C THR A 33 2.45 3.22 -6.76
N GLU A 34 3.17 3.95 -7.58
CA GLU A 34 4.62 4.05 -7.51
C GLU A 34 5.13 5.10 -6.50
N TYR A 35 4.23 5.82 -5.86
CA TYR A 35 4.59 6.84 -4.87
C TYR A 35 3.99 6.55 -3.51
N CYS A 36 2.81 7.11 -3.22
CA CYS A 36 2.21 7.00 -1.89
C CYS A 36 1.92 5.56 -1.49
N VAL A 37 1.41 4.75 -2.42
CA VAL A 37 1.04 3.38 -2.10
C VAL A 37 2.29 2.53 -1.84
N ASP A 38 3.26 2.55 -2.76
CA ASP A 38 4.48 1.78 -2.60
C ASP A 38 5.24 2.16 -1.33
N THR A 39 5.36 3.46 -1.08
CA THR A 39 6.03 3.94 0.14
C THR A 39 5.32 3.45 1.39
N SER A 40 4.00 3.55 1.42
CA SER A 40 3.21 3.11 2.57
C SER A 40 3.29 1.60 2.79
N VAL A 41 3.30 0.82 1.71
CA VAL A 41 3.46 -0.63 1.79
C VAL A 41 4.79 -0.98 2.44
N LYS A 42 5.87 -0.40 1.95
CA LYS A 42 7.21 -0.72 2.43
C LYS A 42 7.45 -0.23 3.85
N VAL A 43 7.00 0.98 4.18
CA VAL A 43 7.13 1.52 5.53
C VAL A 43 6.26 0.71 6.50
N GLY A 44 5.04 0.36 6.11
CA GLY A 44 4.17 -0.46 6.94
C GLY A 44 4.77 -1.83 7.22
N PHE A 45 5.38 -2.44 6.20
CA PHE A 45 6.09 -3.71 6.37
C PHE A 45 7.23 -3.58 7.38
N GLU A 46 8.02 -2.52 7.27
CA GLU A 46 9.14 -2.29 8.18
C GLU A 46 8.67 -2.05 9.62
N TYR A 47 7.49 -1.48 9.80
CA TYR A 47 6.89 -1.32 11.12
C TYR A 47 6.29 -2.61 11.69
N GLY A 48 6.27 -3.68 10.90
CA GLY A 48 5.80 -4.98 11.37
C GLY A 48 4.32 -5.26 11.14
N TYR A 49 3.60 -4.42 10.40
CA TYR A 49 2.21 -4.70 10.08
C TYR A 49 2.11 -5.80 9.02
N LYS A 50 1.10 -6.64 9.15
CA LYS A 50 0.73 -7.55 8.08
C LYS A 50 -0.11 -6.76 7.07
N LEU A 51 0.34 -6.75 5.82
CA LEU A 51 -0.30 -5.94 4.79
C LEU A 51 -1.02 -6.81 3.78
N VAL A 52 -2.21 -6.39 3.41
CA VAL A 52 -3.03 -7.05 2.39
C VAL A 52 -3.42 -5.99 1.37
N ILE A 53 -3.25 -6.31 0.09
CA ILE A 53 -3.60 -5.41 -1.00
C ILE A 53 -4.56 -6.14 -1.93
N PRO A 54 -5.79 -5.65 -2.08
CA PRO A 54 -6.72 -6.25 -3.05
C PRO A 54 -6.19 -6.06 -4.47
N GLU A 55 -6.16 -7.11 -5.26
CA GLU A 55 -5.74 -7.02 -6.66
C GLU A 55 -6.55 -5.95 -7.39
N GLY A 56 -5.87 -5.10 -8.12
CA GLY A 56 -6.52 -4.05 -8.91
C GLY A 56 -7.01 -2.86 -8.11
N ALA A 57 -6.73 -2.80 -6.80
CA ALA A 57 -7.23 -1.71 -5.95
C ALA A 57 -6.26 -0.53 -5.86
N VAL A 58 -5.17 -0.55 -6.61
CA VAL A 58 -4.23 0.56 -6.67
C VAL A 58 -4.29 1.18 -8.06
N THR A 59 -4.12 2.50 -8.14
CA THR A 59 -4.20 3.22 -9.41
C THR A 59 -3.06 4.20 -9.55
N THR A 60 -2.78 4.57 -10.78
CA THR A 60 -1.80 5.59 -11.12
C THR A 60 -2.11 6.16 -12.49
N PHE A 61 -1.32 7.13 -12.93
CA PHE A 61 -1.42 7.67 -14.27
C PHE A 61 -0.49 6.93 -15.22
N ASP A 62 -0.81 6.96 -16.51
CA ASP A 62 0.10 6.43 -17.53
C ASP A 62 1.41 7.20 -17.49
N GLY A 63 2.53 6.48 -17.49
CA GLY A 63 3.84 7.09 -17.67
C GLY A 63 4.10 7.34 -19.14
N GLU A 64 5.24 7.99 -19.46
CA GLU A 64 5.61 8.27 -20.85
C GLU A 64 5.71 7.01 -21.68
N ASP A 65 6.36 5.98 -21.13
CA ASP A 65 6.63 4.74 -21.85
C ASP A 65 5.95 3.53 -21.22
N ILE A 66 5.28 3.68 -20.07
CA ILE A 66 4.71 2.57 -19.33
C ILE A 66 3.26 2.88 -18.99
N PRO A 67 2.31 2.07 -19.48
CA PRO A 67 0.90 2.22 -19.10
C PRO A 67 0.66 1.99 -17.61
N ALA A 68 -0.35 2.64 -17.07
CA ALA A 68 -0.73 2.49 -15.66
C ALA A 68 -0.96 1.03 -15.28
N GLU A 69 -1.62 0.27 -16.13
CA GLU A 69 -1.89 -1.14 -15.87
C GLU A 69 -0.60 -1.94 -15.67
N THR A 70 0.40 -1.69 -16.51
CA THR A 70 1.70 -2.35 -16.41
C THR A 70 2.43 -1.95 -15.13
N LEU A 71 2.38 -0.66 -14.75
CA LEU A 71 2.96 -0.19 -13.50
C LEU A 71 2.31 -0.87 -12.30
N ASN A 72 0.98 -0.95 -12.30
CA ASN A 72 0.26 -1.57 -11.21
C ASN A 72 0.65 -3.05 -11.05
N GLU A 73 0.70 -3.80 -12.13
CA GLU A 73 1.12 -5.19 -12.09
C GLU A 73 2.55 -5.36 -11.59
N PHE A 74 3.44 -4.49 -12.07
CA PHE A 74 4.85 -4.54 -11.67
C PHE A 74 5.01 -4.35 -10.15
N TYR A 75 4.34 -3.36 -9.60
CA TYR A 75 4.42 -3.10 -8.16
C TYR A 75 3.68 -4.16 -7.35
N GLU A 76 2.53 -4.64 -7.81
CA GLU A 76 1.82 -5.72 -7.14
C GLU A 76 2.68 -6.98 -7.03
N ASN A 77 3.45 -7.29 -8.07
CA ASN A 77 4.36 -8.43 -8.05
C ASN A 77 5.50 -8.23 -7.04
N ILE A 78 6.05 -7.03 -6.95
CA ILE A 78 7.09 -6.72 -5.96
C ILE A 78 6.54 -6.88 -4.55
N TRP A 79 5.36 -6.33 -4.28
CA TRP A 79 4.76 -6.41 -2.96
C TRP A 79 4.43 -7.86 -2.58
N ALA A 80 3.87 -8.63 -3.51
CA ALA A 80 3.50 -10.02 -3.28
C ALA A 80 4.71 -10.89 -2.94
N GLU A 81 5.87 -10.54 -3.48
CA GLU A 81 7.09 -11.32 -3.27
C GLU A 81 7.64 -11.18 -1.85
N ARG A 82 7.48 -10.01 -1.21
CA ARG A 82 8.14 -9.76 0.06
C ARG A 82 7.34 -8.95 1.08
N PHE A 83 6.55 -8.00 0.63
CA PHE A 83 6.03 -6.95 1.51
C PHE A 83 4.59 -7.14 1.95
N ALA A 84 3.78 -7.82 1.16
CA ALA A 84 2.34 -7.87 1.40
C ALA A 84 1.72 -9.10 0.73
N ASP A 85 0.49 -9.41 1.12
CA ASP A 85 -0.33 -10.39 0.42
C ASP A 85 -1.20 -9.65 -0.58
N VAL A 86 -1.00 -9.88 -1.87
CA VAL A 86 -1.84 -9.31 -2.93
C VAL A 86 -2.88 -10.37 -3.27
N LEU A 87 -4.12 -10.11 -2.90
CA LEU A 87 -5.19 -11.11 -2.94
C LEU A 87 -6.38 -10.64 -3.75
N ASP A 88 -7.13 -11.60 -4.31
CA ASP A 88 -8.41 -11.35 -4.92
C ASP A 88 -9.33 -10.70 -3.88
N TYR A 89 -10.06 -9.68 -4.30
CA TYR A 89 -11.03 -8.98 -3.47
C TYR A 89 -11.95 -9.94 -2.72
N LYS A 90 -12.43 -11.01 -3.37
CA LYS A 90 -13.33 -11.99 -2.77
C LYS A 90 -12.69 -12.80 -1.66
N SER A 91 -11.35 -12.91 -1.66
CA SER A 91 -10.61 -13.63 -0.63
C SER A 91 -10.43 -12.81 0.64
N ILE A 92 -10.64 -11.49 0.57
CA ILE A 92 -10.43 -10.57 1.69
C ILE A 92 -11.76 -10.26 2.39
N PHE A 93 -12.79 -10.01 1.61
CA PHE A 93 -14.11 -9.62 2.07
C PHE A 93 -15.13 -10.69 1.74
#